data_61b03b1ae084bf9bf9d67a84beff274f
#
_entry.id   61b03b1ae084bf9bf9d67a84beff274f
#
_cell.length_a   1.000
_cell.length_b   1.000
_cell.length_c   1.000
_cell.angle_alpha   90.00
_cell.angle_beta   90.00
_cell.angle_gamma   90.00
#
_symmetry.space_group_name_H-M   'P 1'
#
loop_
_entity.id
_entity.type
_entity.pdbx_description
1 polymer ?
#
loop_
_entity_poly.entity_id
_entity_poly.type
_entity_poly.pdbx_seq_one_letter_code
_entity_poly.pdbx_strand_id
1 'polypeptide(L)'
;MSRLVTTSALAFVLSFGGTACAKNDDAPWQEDLNVFLEVLHAEHDNPYFHTPRADFELAIADYRAALPGLSRAERITGFARIVAMVGDGHTWMPMYRLPFDGLPPGPGFASLPIRFELFDDGLYVVGASHAQADLLGTRVTGFGDVPAEEAVARVMELLPQDATNFAREFVAEWLMQVELLEALGLAAGDKVTLSLERGGESRTADLAALDAGAMYNWVFSMDDGPMGQQDWQTAAEQQPFWLQAFDGHSRIAELEGATYLQFTEIRDGEDQTFAEMVRAAVTQAEARDEPALIIDLRRCLGGDGTLNEGLVSALEESDALNRDGRLMVLTSRSTHSAAVMLVSALEQRTAARFVGQATADRPNHYGETNIFVTPNSALPIIHASEYYQ
;
A
#
# COMPACT_ATOMS: atom_id res chain seq x y z
N MET A 1 -69.46 42.94 30.45
CA MET A 1 -69.68 41.61 29.90
C MET A 1 -69.35 41.68 28.40
N SER A 2 -68.10 41.40 28.07
CA SER A 2 -67.57 41.53 26.72
C SER A 2 -67.41 40.13 26.08
N ARG A 3 -68.08 39.90 24.98
CA ARG A 3 -67.93 38.65 24.21
C ARG A 3 -66.70 38.76 23.26
N LEU A 4 -65.75 37.87 23.39
CA LEU A 4 -64.70 37.67 22.41
C LEU A 4 -65.29 36.87 21.22
N VAL A 5 -65.03 37.37 20.02
CA VAL A 5 -65.25 36.67 18.75
C VAL A 5 -63.88 36.14 18.30
N THR A 6 -63.73 34.83 18.23
CA THR A 6 -62.61 34.17 17.68
C THR A 6 -62.78 33.92 16.18
N THR A 7 -61.97 34.58 15.38
CA THR A 7 -61.89 34.33 13.93
C THR A 7 -60.77 33.29 13.68
N SER A 8 -61.15 32.10 13.19
CA SER A 8 -60.23 31.07 12.73
C SER A 8 -59.80 31.42 11.31
N ALA A 9 -58.50 31.68 11.17
CA ALA A 9 -57.85 31.79 9.87
C ALA A 9 -57.34 30.40 9.45
N LEU A 10 -57.92 29.87 8.37
CA LEU A 10 -57.43 28.66 7.69
C LEU A 10 -56.22 29.03 6.86
N ALA A 11 -55.00 28.59 7.29
CA ALA A 11 -53.78 28.71 6.52
C ALA A 11 -53.70 27.52 5.54
N PHE A 12 -53.82 27.80 4.24
CA PHE A 12 -53.54 26.85 3.16
C PHE A 12 -52.04 26.74 3.02
N VAL A 13 -51.44 25.61 3.46
CA VAL A 13 -50.04 25.28 3.20
C VAL A 13 -49.97 24.65 1.82
N LEU A 14 -49.52 25.44 0.84
CA LEU A 14 -49.08 24.93 -0.45
C LEU A 14 -47.69 24.28 -0.25
N SER A 15 -47.67 22.95 -0.13
CA SER A 15 -46.44 22.18 -0.25
C SER A 15 -45.97 22.18 -1.70
N PHE A 16 -45.05 23.05 -2.03
CA PHE A 16 -44.23 22.89 -3.22
C PHE A 16 -43.30 21.69 -2.98
N GLY A 17 -43.70 20.54 -3.52
CA GLY A 17 -42.78 19.41 -3.71
C GLY A 17 -41.75 19.80 -4.77
N GLY A 18 -40.73 20.51 -4.37
CA GLY A 18 -39.51 20.63 -5.12
C GLY A 18 -38.75 19.31 -5.00
N THR A 19 -38.77 18.49 -6.03
CA THR A 19 -37.73 17.51 -6.27
C THR A 19 -36.42 18.31 -6.35
N ALA A 20 -35.71 18.38 -5.24
CA ALA A 20 -34.31 18.78 -5.26
C ALA A 20 -33.59 17.72 -6.11
N CYS A 21 -33.43 18.04 -7.39
CA CYS A 21 -32.35 17.42 -8.20
C CYS A 21 -31.09 17.70 -7.40
N ALA A 22 -30.52 16.70 -6.76
CA ALA A 22 -29.19 16.80 -6.20
C ALA A 22 -28.33 17.24 -7.39
N LYS A 23 -27.86 18.48 -7.38
CA LYS A 23 -26.81 18.92 -8.28
C LYS A 23 -25.63 18.03 -7.94
N ASN A 24 -25.35 17.04 -8.81
CA ASN A 24 -24.07 16.36 -8.82
C ASN A 24 -23.06 17.47 -9.11
N ASP A 25 -22.43 17.99 -8.06
CA ASP A 25 -21.46 19.05 -8.20
C ASP A 25 -20.12 18.39 -8.58
N ASP A 26 -19.88 18.28 -9.89
CA ASP A 26 -18.68 17.69 -10.44
C ASP A 26 -17.50 18.67 -10.47
N ALA A 27 -17.76 19.96 -10.24
CA ALA A 27 -16.75 21.01 -10.28
C ALA A 27 -15.60 20.78 -9.28
N PRO A 28 -15.85 20.37 -8.02
CA PRO A 28 -14.79 20.04 -7.08
C PRO A 28 -13.85 18.92 -7.57
N TRP A 29 -14.41 17.87 -8.18
CA TRP A 29 -13.61 16.77 -8.72
C TRP A 29 -12.78 17.15 -9.94
N GLN A 30 -13.32 18.04 -10.77
CA GLN A 30 -12.57 18.59 -11.90
C GLN A 30 -11.44 19.50 -11.45
N GLU A 31 -11.65 20.29 -10.38
CA GLU A 31 -10.61 21.11 -9.77
C GLU A 31 -9.51 20.24 -9.14
N ASP A 32 -9.85 19.21 -8.37
CA ASP A 32 -8.90 18.27 -7.79
C ASP A 32 -8.01 17.61 -8.87
N LEU A 33 -8.63 17.17 -9.97
CA LEU A 33 -7.90 16.62 -11.10
C LEU A 33 -6.98 17.67 -11.77
N ASN A 34 -7.41 18.93 -11.90
CA ASN A 34 -6.58 19.98 -12.45
C ASN A 34 -5.36 20.23 -11.57
N VAL A 35 -5.54 20.31 -10.24
CA VAL A 35 -4.44 20.50 -9.28
C VAL A 35 -3.46 19.31 -9.36
N PHE A 36 -3.96 18.07 -9.43
CA PHE A 36 -3.08 16.91 -9.65
C PHE A 36 -2.22 17.08 -10.90
N LEU A 37 -2.83 17.45 -12.03
CA LEU A 37 -2.10 17.61 -13.29
C LEU A 37 -1.08 18.77 -13.24
N GLU A 38 -1.42 19.86 -12.56
CA GLU A 38 -0.50 20.98 -12.34
C GLU A 38 0.72 20.55 -11.52
N VAL A 39 0.51 19.85 -10.39
CA VAL A 39 1.58 19.32 -9.55
C VAL A 39 2.43 18.32 -10.33
N LEU A 40 1.79 17.35 -10.99
CA LEU A 40 2.48 16.33 -11.78
C LEU A 40 3.38 16.94 -12.87
N HIS A 41 2.90 17.95 -13.59
CA HIS A 41 3.69 18.61 -14.62
C HIS A 41 4.79 19.52 -14.08
N ALA A 42 4.61 20.05 -12.87
CA ALA A 42 5.59 20.95 -12.24
C ALA A 42 6.73 20.18 -11.57
N GLU A 43 6.46 19.01 -11.04
CA GLU A 43 7.36 18.34 -10.11
C GLU A 43 7.88 16.99 -10.60
N HIS A 44 7.16 16.26 -11.47
CA HIS A 44 7.64 14.99 -12.01
C HIS A 44 8.48 15.20 -13.27
N ASP A 45 9.69 14.67 -13.31
CA ASP A 45 10.66 14.84 -14.41
C ASP A 45 10.12 14.39 -15.77
N ASN A 46 9.37 13.29 -15.82
CA ASN A 46 8.76 12.78 -17.05
C ASN A 46 7.49 11.97 -16.76
N PRO A 47 6.32 12.61 -16.59
CA PRO A 47 5.07 11.92 -16.23
C PRO A 47 4.48 11.03 -17.34
N TYR A 48 5.08 11.03 -18.52
CA TYR A 48 4.64 10.26 -19.70
C TYR A 48 5.63 9.17 -20.12
N PHE A 49 6.51 8.76 -19.23
CA PHE A 49 7.53 7.74 -19.55
C PHE A 49 6.91 6.35 -19.77
N HIS A 50 5.83 6.04 -19.06
CA HIS A 50 5.11 4.77 -19.17
C HIS A 50 3.93 4.88 -20.13
N THR A 51 3.01 5.81 -19.88
CA THR A 51 1.81 6.01 -20.70
C THR A 51 2.01 7.19 -21.66
N PRO A 52 1.85 6.96 -22.99
CA PRO A 52 1.93 8.05 -23.95
C PRO A 52 0.96 9.18 -23.60
N ARG A 53 1.41 10.42 -23.77
CA ARG A 53 0.63 11.62 -23.42
C ARG A 53 -0.78 11.63 -23.99
N ALA A 54 -0.94 11.20 -25.25
CA ALA A 54 -2.24 11.20 -25.92
C ALA A 54 -3.23 10.21 -25.25
N ASP A 55 -2.74 9.04 -24.81
CA ASP A 55 -3.56 8.05 -24.11
C ASP A 55 -3.92 8.51 -22.70
N PHE A 56 -3.00 9.20 -22.02
CA PHE A 56 -3.24 9.81 -20.71
C PHE A 56 -4.28 10.93 -20.81
N GLU A 57 -4.16 11.84 -21.79
CA GLU A 57 -5.13 12.92 -22.03
C GLU A 57 -6.51 12.38 -22.41
N LEU A 58 -6.58 11.26 -23.17
CA LEU A 58 -7.84 10.58 -23.49
C LEU A 58 -8.50 10.02 -22.23
N ALA A 59 -7.76 9.33 -21.37
CA ALA A 59 -8.30 8.79 -20.12
C ALA A 59 -8.84 9.90 -19.20
N ILE A 60 -8.15 11.06 -19.14
CA ILE A 60 -8.63 12.23 -18.42
C ILE A 60 -9.95 12.76 -19.00
N ALA A 61 -10.05 12.84 -20.31
CA ALA A 61 -11.26 13.30 -21.00
C ALA A 61 -12.46 12.36 -20.74
N ASP A 62 -12.23 11.06 -20.81
CA ASP A 62 -13.23 10.01 -20.54
C ASP A 62 -13.70 10.07 -19.07
N TYR A 63 -12.77 10.20 -18.12
CA TYR A 63 -13.11 10.36 -16.70
C TYR A 63 -13.96 11.60 -16.44
N ARG A 64 -13.57 12.77 -17.00
CA ARG A 64 -14.35 14.01 -16.90
C ARG A 64 -15.78 13.87 -17.46
N ALA A 65 -15.92 13.18 -18.57
CA ALA A 65 -17.21 12.92 -19.19
C ALA A 65 -18.09 11.99 -18.36
N ALA A 66 -17.49 11.05 -17.64
CA ALA A 66 -18.18 10.08 -16.79
C ALA A 66 -18.63 10.67 -15.42
N LEU A 67 -17.93 11.68 -14.89
CA LEU A 67 -18.13 12.25 -13.55
C LEU A 67 -19.62 12.45 -13.17
N PRO A 68 -20.52 12.98 -14.03
CA PRO A 68 -21.90 13.25 -13.66
C PRO A 68 -22.71 12.03 -13.23
N GLY A 69 -22.29 10.83 -13.65
CA GLY A 69 -22.97 9.57 -13.35
C GLY A 69 -22.33 8.74 -12.23
N LEU A 70 -21.16 9.13 -11.75
CA LEU A 70 -20.36 8.34 -10.83
C LEU A 70 -20.74 8.61 -9.37
N SER A 71 -20.82 7.54 -8.57
CA SER A 71 -20.81 7.60 -7.11
C SER A 71 -19.46 8.13 -6.59
N ARG A 72 -19.37 8.48 -5.30
CA ARG A 72 -18.10 8.92 -4.68
C ARG A 72 -17.00 7.86 -4.82
N ALA A 73 -17.33 6.60 -4.59
CA ALA A 73 -16.36 5.50 -4.69
C ALA A 73 -15.86 5.33 -6.14
N GLU A 74 -16.73 5.37 -7.13
CA GLU A 74 -16.35 5.30 -8.55
C GLU A 74 -15.51 6.51 -8.99
N ARG A 75 -15.78 7.72 -8.47
CA ARG A 75 -14.94 8.91 -8.71
C ARG A 75 -13.54 8.74 -8.17
N ILE A 76 -13.40 8.26 -6.93
CA ILE A 76 -12.10 7.98 -6.30
C ILE A 76 -11.35 6.90 -7.09
N THR A 77 -12.03 5.81 -7.43
CA THR A 77 -11.46 4.69 -8.20
C THR A 77 -11.00 5.13 -9.59
N GLY A 78 -11.82 5.94 -10.28
CA GLY A 78 -11.46 6.51 -11.58
C GLY A 78 -10.27 7.46 -11.50
N PHE A 79 -10.20 8.26 -10.45
CA PHE A 79 -9.05 9.16 -10.22
C PHE A 79 -7.77 8.35 -9.92
N ALA A 80 -7.86 7.32 -9.07
CA ALA A 80 -6.72 6.44 -8.79
C ALA A 80 -6.19 5.77 -10.06
N ARG A 81 -7.08 5.37 -10.98
CA ARG A 81 -6.67 4.82 -12.29
C ARG A 81 -5.86 5.82 -13.10
N ILE A 82 -6.27 7.10 -13.12
CA ILE A 82 -5.49 8.16 -13.81
C ILE A 82 -4.12 8.34 -13.17
N VAL A 83 -4.05 8.40 -11.83
CA VAL A 83 -2.77 8.50 -11.11
C VAL A 83 -1.87 7.30 -11.43
N ALA A 84 -2.40 6.09 -11.43
CA ALA A 84 -1.67 4.86 -11.72
C ALA A 84 -1.08 4.80 -13.14
N MET A 85 -1.66 5.54 -14.09
CA MET A 85 -1.15 5.62 -15.47
C MET A 85 0.20 6.32 -15.59
N VAL A 86 0.65 7.09 -14.59
CA VAL A 86 2.02 7.61 -14.55
C VAL A 86 3.01 6.45 -14.53
N GLY A 87 2.74 5.40 -13.75
CA GLY A 87 3.35 4.08 -13.88
C GLY A 87 4.41 3.76 -12.86
N ASP A 88 5.12 4.73 -12.28
CA ASP A 88 6.19 4.49 -11.30
C ASP A 88 5.67 4.14 -9.89
N GLY A 89 6.50 3.42 -9.12
CA GLY A 89 6.15 2.96 -7.76
C GLY A 89 6.03 4.06 -6.71
N HIS A 90 6.37 5.31 -7.05
CA HIS A 90 6.27 6.47 -6.17
C HIS A 90 5.15 7.46 -6.58
N THR A 91 4.33 7.11 -7.62
CA THR A 91 3.17 7.91 -8.03
C THR A 91 1.90 7.07 -7.96
N TRP A 92 1.15 7.25 -6.87
CA TRP A 92 -0.07 6.49 -6.61
C TRP A 92 -0.98 7.18 -5.59
N MET A 93 -2.25 6.77 -5.52
CA MET A 93 -3.22 7.30 -4.56
C MET A 93 -3.52 6.25 -3.49
N PRO A 94 -3.12 6.45 -2.22
CA PRO A 94 -3.37 5.50 -1.14
C PRO A 94 -4.86 5.31 -0.87
N MET A 95 -5.34 4.07 -0.80
CA MET A 95 -6.73 3.73 -0.46
C MET A 95 -6.94 3.54 1.04
N TYR A 96 -5.94 3.84 1.86
CA TYR A 96 -5.95 3.74 3.31
C TYR A 96 -5.23 4.95 3.92
N ARG A 97 -5.33 5.09 5.23
CA ARG A 97 -4.63 6.16 5.94
C ARG A 97 -3.12 5.93 5.94
N LEU A 98 -2.37 6.92 5.49
CA LEU A 98 -0.92 6.93 5.63
C LEU A 98 -0.51 7.24 7.08
N PRO A 99 0.63 6.67 7.57
CA PRO A 99 1.11 6.87 8.94
C PRO A 99 1.83 8.20 9.15
N PHE A 100 1.49 9.23 8.39
CA PHE A 100 2.08 10.56 8.49
C PHE A 100 1.13 11.51 9.21
N ASP A 101 1.64 12.22 10.20
CA ASP A 101 0.87 13.21 10.95
C ASP A 101 0.43 14.37 10.04
N GLY A 102 -0.79 14.85 10.28
CA GLY A 102 -1.37 15.97 9.54
C GLY A 102 -1.99 15.63 8.19
N LEU A 103 -1.89 14.39 7.71
CA LEU A 103 -2.57 13.95 6.51
C LEU A 103 -4.02 13.50 6.79
N PRO A 104 -4.93 13.70 5.83
CA PRO A 104 -6.27 13.14 5.91
C PRO A 104 -6.23 11.61 5.90
N PRO A 105 -7.30 10.94 6.39
CA PRO A 105 -7.33 9.48 6.52
C PRO A 105 -7.50 8.73 5.17
N GLY A 106 -7.20 9.36 4.04
CA GLY A 106 -7.44 8.81 2.71
C GLY A 106 -8.94 8.80 2.36
N PRO A 107 -9.42 7.89 1.49
CA PRO A 107 -10.82 7.82 1.07
C PRO A 107 -11.80 7.57 2.20
N GLY A 108 -11.35 6.99 3.30
CA GLY A 108 -12.19 6.58 4.42
C GLY A 108 -13.10 5.39 4.07
N PHE A 109 -12.63 4.49 3.20
CA PHE A 109 -13.34 3.28 2.84
C PHE A 109 -13.39 2.29 4.02
N ALA A 110 -14.49 1.57 4.14
CA ALA A 110 -14.64 0.47 5.07
C ALA A 110 -13.80 -0.74 4.60
N SER A 111 -13.40 -1.58 5.53
CA SER A 111 -12.52 -2.71 5.23
C SER A 111 -13.12 -4.05 5.64
N LEU A 112 -12.69 -5.12 4.96
CA LEU A 112 -13.04 -6.48 5.35
C LEU A 112 -12.31 -6.88 6.65
N PRO A 113 -12.93 -7.73 7.51
CA PRO A 113 -12.33 -8.22 8.76
C PRO A 113 -11.33 -9.37 8.53
N ILE A 114 -10.65 -9.37 7.40
CA ILE A 114 -9.65 -10.37 7.01
C ILE A 114 -8.47 -9.68 6.31
N ARG A 115 -7.36 -10.38 6.20
CA ARG A 115 -6.19 -9.97 5.45
C ARG A 115 -5.89 -10.97 4.35
N PHE A 116 -5.63 -10.46 3.17
CA PHE A 116 -5.18 -11.26 2.05
C PHE A 116 -3.65 -11.21 1.88
N GLU A 117 -3.13 -12.24 1.20
CA GLU A 117 -1.79 -12.27 0.63
C GLU A 117 -1.87 -12.88 -0.77
N LEU A 118 -1.23 -12.23 -1.74
CA LEU A 118 -1.15 -12.72 -3.11
C LEU A 118 0.14 -13.52 -3.30
N PHE A 119 0.01 -14.85 -3.30
CA PHE A 119 1.09 -15.78 -3.64
C PHE A 119 1.13 -16.05 -5.15
N ASP A 120 2.15 -16.78 -5.61
CA ASP A 120 2.28 -17.12 -7.02
C ASP A 120 1.19 -18.09 -7.51
N ASP A 121 0.62 -18.88 -6.60
CA ASP A 121 -0.44 -19.85 -6.86
C ASP A 121 -1.86 -19.35 -6.53
N GLY A 122 -2.01 -18.11 -6.03
CA GLY A 122 -3.30 -17.49 -5.79
C GLY A 122 -3.38 -16.55 -4.60
N LEU A 123 -4.59 -16.07 -4.35
CA LEU A 123 -4.92 -15.17 -3.24
C LEU A 123 -5.37 -16.00 -2.02
N TYR A 124 -4.80 -15.72 -0.85
CA TYR A 124 -5.11 -16.46 0.38
C TYR A 124 -5.51 -15.54 1.52
N VAL A 125 -6.33 -16.02 2.43
CA VAL A 125 -6.62 -15.37 3.71
C VAL A 125 -5.50 -15.72 4.69
N VAL A 126 -4.66 -14.74 5.05
CA VAL A 126 -3.50 -14.92 5.94
C VAL A 126 -3.70 -14.33 7.33
N GLY A 127 -4.67 -13.43 7.48
CA GLY A 127 -5.08 -12.86 8.75
C GLY A 127 -6.60 -12.72 8.81
N ALA A 128 -7.17 -12.80 10.01
CA ALA A 128 -8.61 -12.67 10.21
C ALA A 128 -8.93 -12.20 11.62
N SER A 129 -10.04 -11.50 11.79
CA SER A 129 -10.62 -11.28 13.12
C SER A 129 -11.01 -12.63 13.76
N HIS A 130 -11.16 -12.66 15.07
CA HIS A 130 -11.59 -13.89 15.76
C HIS A 130 -12.89 -14.48 15.21
N ALA A 131 -13.82 -13.63 14.78
CA ALA A 131 -15.10 -14.04 14.22
C ALA A 131 -14.96 -14.74 12.85
N GLN A 132 -13.87 -14.47 12.12
CA GLN A 132 -13.55 -15.05 10.81
C GLN A 132 -12.33 -16.00 10.84
N ALA A 133 -11.91 -16.45 12.02
CA ALA A 133 -10.73 -17.31 12.18
C ALA A 133 -10.80 -18.61 11.37
N ASP A 134 -12.00 -19.13 11.10
CA ASP A 134 -12.22 -20.31 10.26
C ASP A 134 -11.85 -20.08 8.77
N LEU A 135 -11.69 -18.82 8.35
CA LEU A 135 -11.25 -18.47 6.99
C LEU A 135 -9.73 -18.52 6.82
N LEU A 136 -8.94 -18.48 7.90
CA LEU A 136 -7.47 -18.48 7.83
C LEU A 136 -6.93 -19.66 7.02
N GLY A 137 -6.01 -19.38 6.10
CA GLY A 137 -5.37 -20.37 5.23
C GLY A 137 -6.27 -20.89 4.10
N THR A 138 -7.45 -20.29 3.86
CA THR A 138 -8.25 -20.59 2.68
C THR A 138 -7.74 -19.85 1.47
N ARG A 139 -7.79 -20.47 0.31
CA ARG A 139 -7.60 -19.85 -0.99
C ARG A 139 -8.88 -19.12 -1.39
N VAL A 140 -8.76 -17.87 -1.83
CA VAL A 140 -9.88 -17.10 -2.40
C VAL A 140 -9.96 -17.44 -3.89
N THR A 141 -11.11 -17.94 -4.33
CA THR A 141 -11.36 -18.32 -5.73
C THR A 141 -12.28 -17.34 -6.45
N GLY A 142 -12.96 -16.43 -5.70
CA GLY A 142 -13.83 -15.42 -6.32
C GLY A 142 -14.35 -14.39 -5.33
N PHE A 143 -14.80 -13.26 -5.90
CA PHE A 143 -15.54 -12.18 -5.26
C PHE A 143 -16.92 -12.11 -5.93
N GLY A 144 -17.99 -12.48 -5.22
CA GLY A 144 -19.29 -12.74 -5.84
C GLY A 144 -19.17 -13.75 -6.98
N ASP A 145 -19.62 -13.35 -8.18
CA ASP A 145 -19.55 -14.17 -9.39
C ASP A 145 -18.24 -13.96 -10.19
N VAL A 146 -17.33 -13.07 -9.72
CA VAL A 146 -16.09 -12.72 -10.42
C VAL A 146 -14.95 -13.61 -9.91
N PRO A 147 -14.19 -14.28 -10.79
CA PRO A 147 -13.00 -15.05 -10.40
C PRO A 147 -11.96 -14.17 -9.69
N ALA A 148 -11.27 -14.72 -8.69
CA ALA A 148 -10.27 -13.98 -7.92
C ALA A 148 -9.15 -13.39 -8.77
N GLU A 149 -8.70 -14.09 -9.82
CA GLU A 149 -7.69 -13.60 -10.76
C GLU A 149 -8.16 -12.32 -11.50
N GLU A 150 -9.44 -12.30 -11.88
CA GLU A 150 -10.05 -11.12 -12.53
C GLU A 150 -10.23 -9.97 -11.52
N ALA A 151 -10.62 -10.27 -10.27
CA ALA A 151 -10.71 -9.27 -9.21
C ALA A 151 -9.35 -8.63 -8.93
N VAL A 152 -8.30 -9.44 -8.81
CA VAL A 152 -6.90 -8.97 -8.70
C VAL A 152 -6.53 -8.09 -9.88
N ALA A 153 -6.84 -8.51 -11.13
CA ALA A 153 -6.52 -7.74 -12.33
C ALA A 153 -7.22 -6.37 -12.35
N ARG A 154 -8.50 -6.29 -11.96
CA ARG A 154 -9.23 -5.02 -11.88
C ARG A 154 -8.63 -4.05 -10.86
N VAL A 155 -8.18 -4.54 -9.70
CA VAL A 155 -7.51 -3.71 -8.69
C VAL A 155 -6.12 -3.31 -9.15
N MET A 156 -5.37 -4.20 -9.81
CA MET A 156 -4.04 -3.90 -10.35
C MET A 156 -4.05 -2.70 -11.32
N GLU A 157 -5.14 -2.45 -12.04
CA GLU A 157 -5.28 -1.27 -12.92
C GLU A 157 -5.24 0.08 -12.18
N LEU A 158 -5.43 0.07 -10.87
CA LEU A 158 -5.43 1.26 -10.02
C LEU A 158 -4.08 1.50 -9.33
N LEU A 159 -3.12 0.61 -9.55
CA LEU A 159 -1.78 0.62 -8.97
C LEU A 159 -0.73 0.91 -10.06
N PRO A 160 0.47 1.37 -9.71
CA PRO A 160 1.52 1.71 -10.67
C PRO A 160 1.81 0.59 -11.68
N GLN A 161 1.72 0.88 -12.97
CA GLN A 161 1.74 -0.13 -14.03
C GLN A 161 3.15 -0.57 -14.43
N ASP A 162 4.16 0.29 -14.31
CA ASP A 162 5.55 -0.08 -14.60
C ASP A 162 6.27 -0.71 -13.39
N ALA A 163 5.79 -0.44 -12.18
CA ALA A 163 6.25 -1.03 -10.92
C ALA A 163 5.39 -2.26 -10.54
N THR A 164 5.38 -3.28 -11.38
CA THR A 164 4.48 -4.45 -11.24
C THR A 164 4.63 -5.18 -9.90
N ASN A 165 5.85 -5.30 -9.35
CA ASN A 165 6.06 -5.95 -8.06
C ASN A 165 5.52 -5.11 -6.90
N PHE A 166 5.66 -3.78 -6.95
CA PHE A 166 4.99 -2.86 -6.04
C PHE A 166 3.47 -3.06 -6.08
N ALA A 167 2.88 -3.07 -7.27
CA ALA A 167 1.45 -3.30 -7.43
C ALA A 167 1.01 -4.66 -6.87
N ARG A 168 1.79 -5.72 -7.08
CA ARG A 168 1.53 -7.07 -6.52
C ARG A 168 1.61 -7.12 -4.99
N GLU A 169 2.42 -6.27 -4.37
CA GLU A 169 2.50 -6.16 -2.91
C GLU A 169 1.23 -5.54 -2.33
N PHE A 170 0.79 -4.43 -2.91
CA PHE A 170 -0.32 -3.65 -2.36
C PHE A 170 -1.71 -4.09 -2.83
N VAL A 171 -1.84 -4.88 -3.90
CA VAL A 171 -3.15 -5.30 -4.42
C VAL A 171 -3.99 -6.05 -3.38
N ALA A 172 -3.35 -6.86 -2.54
CA ALA A 172 -4.03 -7.62 -1.49
C ALA A 172 -4.73 -6.72 -0.46
N GLU A 173 -4.12 -5.59 -0.13
CA GLU A 173 -4.67 -4.61 0.79
C GLU A 173 -5.82 -3.80 0.19
N TRP A 174 -5.72 -3.48 -1.10
CA TRP A 174 -6.76 -2.79 -1.82
C TRP A 174 -8.00 -3.68 -2.00
N LEU A 175 -7.82 -4.99 -2.15
CA LEU A 175 -8.92 -5.98 -2.18
C LEU A 175 -9.70 -6.09 -0.85
N MET A 176 -9.25 -5.43 0.21
CA MET A 176 -9.99 -5.36 1.46
C MET A 176 -10.91 -4.14 1.56
N GLN A 177 -10.83 -3.18 0.65
CA GLN A 177 -11.56 -1.90 0.70
C GLN A 177 -12.95 -2.06 0.06
N VAL A 178 -14.00 -2.05 0.87
CA VAL A 178 -15.35 -2.48 0.45
C VAL A 178 -15.95 -1.59 -0.64
N GLU A 179 -15.88 -0.26 -0.49
CA GLU A 179 -16.41 0.66 -1.50
C GLU A 179 -15.57 0.64 -2.80
N LEU A 180 -14.28 0.30 -2.72
CA LEU A 180 -13.47 0.04 -3.90
C LEU A 180 -13.95 -1.20 -4.63
N LEU A 181 -14.21 -2.30 -3.90
CA LEU A 181 -14.76 -3.53 -4.47
C LEU A 181 -16.13 -3.27 -5.11
N GLU A 182 -16.98 -2.47 -4.48
CA GLU A 182 -18.29 -2.08 -5.04
C GLU A 182 -18.12 -1.29 -6.36
N ALA A 183 -17.24 -0.28 -6.37
CA ALA A 183 -16.94 0.51 -7.56
C ALA A 183 -16.36 -0.31 -8.72
N LEU A 184 -15.71 -1.42 -8.43
CA LEU A 184 -15.17 -2.36 -9.41
C LEU A 184 -16.15 -3.49 -9.77
N GLY A 185 -17.36 -3.52 -9.21
CA GLY A 185 -18.36 -4.57 -9.44
C GLY A 185 -17.98 -5.92 -8.83
N LEU A 186 -17.22 -5.90 -7.73
CA LEU A 186 -16.75 -7.07 -6.97
C LEU A 186 -17.55 -7.29 -5.67
N ALA A 187 -18.38 -6.31 -5.30
CA ALA A 187 -19.23 -6.34 -4.12
C ALA A 187 -20.59 -5.69 -4.43
N ALA A 188 -21.59 -5.93 -3.58
CA ALA A 188 -22.90 -5.32 -3.64
C ALA A 188 -23.27 -4.74 -2.26
N GLY A 189 -23.18 -3.41 -2.12
CA GLY A 189 -23.42 -2.72 -0.86
C GLY A 189 -22.33 -3.00 0.19
N ASP A 190 -22.73 -3.12 1.45
CA ASP A 190 -21.84 -3.29 2.60
C ASP A 190 -21.35 -4.73 2.85
N LYS A 191 -21.61 -5.65 1.91
CA LYS A 191 -21.25 -7.06 2.01
C LYS A 191 -20.44 -7.51 0.82
N VAL A 192 -19.40 -8.30 1.13
CA VAL A 192 -18.57 -8.96 0.14
C VAL A 192 -18.74 -10.47 0.30
N THR A 193 -19.20 -11.14 -0.75
CA THR A 193 -19.29 -12.60 -0.80
C THR A 193 -17.99 -13.15 -1.39
N LEU A 194 -17.28 -13.98 -0.63
CA LEU A 194 -16.08 -14.66 -1.10
C LEU A 194 -16.38 -16.12 -1.45
N SER A 195 -15.86 -16.58 -2.58
CA SER A 195 -15.73 -17.99 -2.89
C SER A 195 -14.37 -18.47 -2.40
N LEU A 196 -14.34 -19.54 -1.63
CA LEU A 196 -13.18 -20.02 -0.88
C LEU A 196 -12.95 -21.53 -1.13
N GLU A 197 -11.68 -21.94 -1.10
CA GLU A 197 -11.29 -23.34 -1.21
C GLU A 197 -10.27 -23.73 -0.13
N ARG A 198 -10.42 -24.92 0.46
CA ARG A 198 -9.43 -25.53 1.36
C ARG A 198 -9.47 -27.04 1.21
N GLY A 199 -8.32 -27.66 0.88
CA GLY A 199 -8.22 -29.11 0.80
C GLY A 199 -9.13 -29.75 -0.24
N GLY A 200 -9.51 -29.04 -1.30
CA GLY A 200 -10.43 -29.49 -2.34
C GLY A 200 -11.92 -29.28 -2.02
N GLU A 201 -12.24 -28.72 -0.87
CA GLU A 201 -13.61 -28.35 -0.51
C GLU A 201 -13.85 -26.85 -0.79
N SER A 202 -14.94 -26.56 -1.49
CA SER A 202 -15.35 -25.19 -1.83
C SER A 202 -16.48 -24.73 -0.91
N ARG A 203 -16.44 -23.47 -0.49
CA ARG A 203 -17.51 -22.81 0.27
C ARG A 203 -17.62 -21.34 -0.07
N THR A 204 -18.67 -20.68 0.36
CA THR A 204 -18.81 -19.23 0.32
C THR A 204 -18.83 -18.65 1.73
N ALA A 205 -18.41 -17.38 1.85
CA ALA A 205 -18.52 -16.60 3.08
C ALA A 205 -18.97 -15.18 2.75
N ASP A 206 -19.97 -14.70 3.48
CA ASP A 206 -20.42 -13.32 3.41
C ASP A 206 -19.76 -12.52 4.52
N LEU A 207 -18.99 -11.51 4.15
CA LEU A 207 -18.27 -10.64 5.07
C LEU A 207 -18.93 -9.28 5.15
N ALA A 208 -19.22 -8.82 6.36
CA ALA A 208 -19.62 -7.45 6.62
C ALA A 208 -18.38 -6.56 6.78
N ALA A 209 -18.49 -5.32 6.31
CA ALA A 209 -17.44 -4.33 6.45
C ALA A 209 -17.19 -3.95 7.92
N LEU A 210 -15.96 -3.63 8.24
CA LEU A 210 -15.57 -2.88 9.42
C LEU A 210 -15.53 -1.38 9.10
N ASP A 211 -15.74 -0.55 10.12
CA ASP A 211 -15.64 0.90 9.96
C ASP A 211 -14.27 1.33 9.40
N ALA A 212 -14.28 2.43 8.64
CA ALA A 212 -13.11 2.96 7.94
C ALA A 212 -11.85 3.18 8.81
N GLY A 213 -12.01 3.39 10.12
CA GLY A 213 -10.89 3.53 11.05
C GLY A 213 -10.23 2.22 11.47
N ALA A 214 -10.88 1.07 11.22
CA ALA A 214 -10.42 -0.23 11.71
C ALA A 214 -9.14 -0.74 11.03
N MET A 215 -8.81 -0.21 9.83
CA MET A 215 -7.65 -0.61 9.04
C MET A 215 -6.48 0.39 9.10
N TYR A 216 -6.52 1.28 10.09
CA TYR A 216 -5.42 2.20 10.29
C TYR A 216 -4.12 1.44 10.62
N ASN A 217 -3.05 1.73 9.87
CA ASN A 217 -1.68 1.22 10.08
C ASN A 217 -1.39 -0.25 9.75
N TRP A 218 -2.28 -0.97 9.09
CA TRP A 218 -1.98 -2.34 8.72
C TRP A 218 -0.70 -2.48 7.85
N VAL A 219 -0.55 -1.63 6.83
CA VAL A 219 0.55 -1.68 5.85
C VAL A 219 1.89 -1.34 6.48
N PHE A 220 1.90 -0.37 7.38
CA PHE A 220 3.12 0.20 7.95
C PHE A 220 3.38 -0.27 9.39
N SER A 221 2.38 -0.78 10.10
CA SER A 221 2.59 -1.34 11.42
C SER A 221 2.91 -2.82 11.31
N MET A 222 4.09 -3.15 11.71
CA MET A 222 4.59 -4.51 11.89
C MET A 222 3.89 -5.20 13.05
N ASP A 223 3.24 -4.42 13.88
CA ASP A 223 2.49 -4.83 15.05
C ASP A 223 1.00 -4.88 14.74
N ASP A 224 0.41 -6.04 14.76
CA ASP A 224 -0.87 -6.38 15.32
C ASP A 224 -2.14 -5.88 14.67
N GLY A 225 -2.04 -5.16 13.57
CA GLY A 225 -3.21 -4.67 12.83
C GLY A 225 -4.01 -3.61 13.61
N PRO A 226 -4.97 -2.98 12.93
CA PRO A 226 -5.67 -1.79 13.43
C PRO A 226 -6.64 -2.02 14.58
N MET A 227 -6.92 -3.27 14.89
CA MET A 227 -7.87 -3.65 15.96
C MET A 227 -7.19 -4.09 17.26
N GLY A 228 -5.87 -3.87 17.36
CA GLY A 228 -5.08 -4.37 18.50
C GLY A 228 -4.84 -5.88 18.43
N GLN A 229 -3.75 -6.31 19.01
CA GLN A 229 -3.27 -7.72 18.99
C GLN A 229 -4.32 -8.75 19.40
N GLN A 230 -5.26 -8.37 20.25
CA GLN A 230 -6.20 -9.29 20.84
C GLN A 230 -7.32 -9.75 19.88
N ASP A 231 -7.56 -9.01 18.80
CA ASP A 231 -8.70 -9.24 17.94
C ASP A 231 -8.35 -9.90 16.62
N TRP A 232 -7.07 -10.10 16.33
CA TRP A 232 -6.60 -10.72 15.08
C TRP A 232 -5.82 -12.01 15.30
N GLN A 233 -6.01 -12.93 14.35
CA GLN A 233 -5.25 -14.17 14.23
C GLN A 233 -4.57 -14.23 12.86
N THR A 234 -3.42 -14.90 12.81
CA THR A 234 -2.70 -15.16 11.55
C THR A 234 -2.75 -16.64 11.21
N ALA A 235 -2.60 -16.97 9.91
CA ALA A 235 -2.58 -18.34 9.45
C ALA A 235 -1.37 -19.14 9.97
N ALA A 236 -0.29 -18.48 10.32
CA ALA A 236 0.89 -19.10 10.91
C ALA A 236 0.71 -19.22 12.43
N GLU A 237 0.83 -20.41 12.99
CA GLU A 237 0.80 -20.66 14.44
C GLU A 237 1.94 -19.91 15.17
N GLN A 238 3.08 -19.76 14.49
CA GLN A 238 4.21 -18.97 14.94
C GLN A 238 4.74 -18.13 13.78
N GLN A 239 4.82 -16.83 14.00
CA GLN A 239 5.39 -15.91 13.01
C GLN A 239 6.86 -16.28 12.73
N PRO A 240 7.26 -16.42 11.47
CA PRO A 240 8.67 -16.54 11.10
C PRO A 240 9.49 -15.39 11.69
N PHE A 241 10.74 -15.64 12.04
CA PHE A 241 11.59 -14.66 12.70
C PHE A 241 11.57 -13.28 12.01
N TRP A 242 11.68 -13.27 10.69
CA TRP A 242 11.70 -12.03 9.89
C TRP A 242 10.39 -11.23 9.90
N LEU A 243 9.27 -11.86 10.28
CA LEU A 243 7.96 -11.21 10.44
C LEU A 243 7.66 -10.79 11.88
N GLN A 244 8.48 -11.22 12.85
CA GLN A 244 8.28 -10.83 14.23
C GLN A 244 8.58 -9.35 14.42
N ALA A 245 7.73 -8.67 15.16
CA ALA A 245 7.92 -7.28 15.54
C ALA A 245 9.20 -7.06 16.34
N PHE A 246 9.77 -5.88 16.21
CA PHE A 246 10.91 -5.41 16.98
C PHE A 246 10.85 -3.88 17.11
N ASP A 247 11.47 -3.35 18.14
CA ASP A 247 11.52 -1.91 18.38
C ASP A 247 12.40 -1.20 17.34
N GLY A 248 11.92 -0.08 16.83
CA GLY A 248 12.64 0.74 15.84
C GLY A 248 12.56 0.20 14.39
N HIS A 249 13.51 0.64 13.56
CA HIS A 249 13.51 0.40 12.10
C HIS A 249 14.54 -0.63 11.65
N SER A 250 15.37 -1.11 12.57
CA SER A 250 16.42 -2.09 12.29
C SER A 250 16.70 -2.96 13.51
N ARG A 251 17.16 -4.18 13.27
CA ARG A 251 17.64 -5.08 14.34
C ARG A 251 18.84 -5.89 13.91
N ILE A 252 19.70 -6.20 14.88
CA ILE A 252 20.77 -7.19 14.75
C ILE A 252 20.38 -8.43 15.56
N ALA A 253 20.62 -9.60 15.02
CA ALA A 253 20.45 -10.87 15.71
C ALA A 253 21.54 -11.88 15.32
N GLU A 254 21.80 -12.83 16.21
CA GLU A 254 22.66 -13.97 15.90
C GLU A 254 21.79 -15.15 15.43
N LEU A 255 22.10 -15.65 14.24
CA LEU A 255 21.56 -16.88 13.72
C LEU A 255 22.64 -17.96 13.70
N GLU A 256 22.23 -19.22 13.57
CA GLU A 256 23.17 -20.31 13.34
C GLU A 256 23.94 -20.04 12.03
N GLY A 257 25.24 -19.82 12.14
CA GLY A 257 26.14 -19.60 11.01
C GLY A 257 26.30 -18.15 10.52
N ALA A 258 25.49 -17.17 10.96
CA ALA A 258 25.62 -15.80 10.48
C ALA A 258 25.12 -14.75 11.49
N THR A 259 25.66 -13.55 11.42
CA THR A 259 25.01 -12.36 11.97
C THR A 259 23.90 -11.92 11.01
N TYR A 260 22.76 -11.53 11.55
CA TYR A 260 21.60 -11.12 10.79
C TYR A 260 21.29 -9.66 11.08
N LEU A 261 21.14 -8.86 10.01
CA LEU A 261 20.80 -7.45 10.05
C LEU A 261 19.52 -7.25 9.24
N GLN A 262 18.45 -6.82 9.88
CA GLN A 262 17.18 -6.55 9.21
C GLN A 262 16.85 -5.06 9.27
N PHE A 263 16.35 -4.54 8.15
CA PHE A 263 15.77 -3.20 8.04
C PHE A 263 14.31 -3.28 7.63
N THR A 264 13.48 -2.42 8.23
CA THR A 264 12.12 -2.09 7.75
C THR A 264 12.10 -0.72 7.11
N GLU A 265 13.04 0.14 7.50
CA GLU A 265 13.26 1.47 6.93
C GLU A 265 14.75 1.83 7.07
N ILE A 266 15.30 2.51 6.08
CA ILE A 266 16.67 3.03 6.09
C ILE A 266 16.63 4.43 6.69
N ARG A 267 16.92 4.53 7.99
CA ARG A 267 16.93 5.80 8.73
C ARG A 267 17.70 5.69 10.03
N ASP A 268 18.04 6.85 10.59
CA ASP A 268 18.57 6.92 11.94
C ASP A 268 17.49 6.56 12.97
N GLY A 269 17.85 5.77 13.96
CA GLY A 269 17.01 5.50 15.13
C GLY A 269 17.12 6.60 16.19
N GLU A 270 16.25 6.56 17.21
CA GLU A 270 16.27 7.53 18.30
C GLU A 270 17.53 7.40 19.17
N ASP A 271 17.96 6.19 19.47
CA ASP A 271 19.08 5.89 20.36
C ASP A 271 20.37 5.53 19.60
N GLN A 272 20.31 5.18 18.33
CA GLN A 272 21.41 4.72 17.52
C GLN A 272 21.26 5.13 16.06
N THR A 273 22.29 5.75 15.50
CA THR A 273 22.30 6.08 14.06
C THR A 273 22.40 4.84 13.18
N PHE A 274 21.96 4.95 11.95
CA PHE A 274 22.10 3.90 10.93
C PHE A 274 23.56 3.46 10.76
N ALA A 275 24.48 4.42 10.72
CA ALA A 275 25.92 4.14 10.61
C ALA A 275 26.49 3.36 11.81
N GLU A 276 26.02 3.63 13.03
CA GLU A 276 26.42 2.88 14.22
C GLU A 276 25.85 1.47 14.21
N MET A 277 24.60 1.28 13.79
CA MET A 277 23.97 -0.01 13.61
C MET A 277 24.73 -0.87 12.59
N VAL A 278 25.04 -0.31 11.43
CA VAL A 278 25.83 -0.98 10.38
C VAL A 278 27.20 -1.40 10.90
N ARG A 279 27.90 -0.49 11.57
CA ARG A 279 29.24 -0.78 12.14
C ARG A 279 29.18 -1.91 13.17
N ALA A 280 28.15 -1.90 14.02
CA ALA A 280 27.95 -2.96 15.01
C ALA A 280 27.70 -4.31 14.33
N ALA A 281 26.84 -4.38 13.32
CA ALA A 281 26.54 -5.61 12.59
C ALA A 281 27.78 -6.17 11.85
N VAL A 282 28.54 -5.31 11.16
CA VAL A 282 29.76 -5.71 10.45
C VAL A 282 30.81 -6.22 11.45
N THR A 283 31.09 -5.47 12.54
CA THR A 283 32.04 -5.88 13.57
C THR A 283 31.66 -7.22 14.20
N GLN A 284 30.38 -7.42 14.50
CA GLN A 284 29.87 -8.67 15.07
C GLN A 284 30.02 -9.84 14.09
N ALA A 285 29.72 -9.63 12.81
CA ALA A 285 29.87 -10.64 11.77
C ALA A 285 31.31 -11.03 11.53
N GLU A 286 32.24 -10.07 11.54
CA GLU A 286 33.70 -10.29 11.38
C GLU A 286 34.34 -11.00 12.57
N ALA A 287 33.82 -10.81 13.79
CA ALA A 287 34.31 -11.43 15.00
C ALA A 287 33.98 -12.93 15.12
N ARG A 288 33.19 -13.48 14.22
CA ARG A 288 32.83 -14.91 14.20
C ARG A 288 34.02 -15.75 13.70
N ASP A 289 34.09 -16.98 14.17
CA ASP A 289 35.08 -17.95 13.65
C ASP A 289 34.96 -18.16 12.13
N GLU A 290 33.73 -18.15 11.65
CA GLU A 290 33.38 -18.10 10.24
C GLU A 290 32.55 -16.83 9.95
N PRO A 291 33.16 -15.74 9.49
CA PRO A 291 32.49 -14.51 9.19
C PRO A 291 31.36 -14.70 8.15
N ALA A 292 30.16 -14.27 8.48
CA ALA A 292 29.01 -14.24 7.57
C ALA A 292 27.95 -13.23 8.03
N LEU A 293 27.39 -12.50 7.08
CA LEU A 293 26.35 -11.50 7.30
C LEU A 293 25.16 -11.75 6.36
N ILE A 294 23.98 -11.75 6.93
CA ILE A 294 22.71 -11.73 6.19
C ILE A 294 22.08 -10.36 6.38
N ILE A 295 21.81 -9.66 5.28
CA ILE A 295 21.07 -8.40 5.26
C ILE A 295 19.66 -8.70 4.78
N ASP A 296 18.65 -8.44 5.60
CA ASP A 296 17.25 -8.70 5.25
C ASP A 296 16.51 -7.41 4.94
N LEU A 297 16.20 -7.22 3.67
CA LEU A 297 15.46 -6.07 3.13
C LEU A 297 14.03 -6.45 2.70
N ARG A 298 13.57 -7.68 3.01
CA ARG A 298 12.26 -8.17 2.54
C ARG A 298 11.07 -7.33 3.02
N ARG A 299 11.24 -6.50 4.03
CA ARG A 299 10.23 -5.58 4.55
C ARG A 299 10.67 -4.12 4.54
N CYS A 300 11.72 -3.80 3.79
CA CYS A 300 12.27 -2.46 3.74
C CYS A 300 11.61 -1.64 2.63
N LEU A 301 10.73 -0.71 3.04
CA LEU A 301 10.02 0.18 2.12
C LEU A 301 10.86 1.39 1.65
N GLY A 302 12.15 1.44 2.03
CA GLY A 302 13.03 2.53 1.63
C GLY A 302 13.46 3.40 2.80
N GLY A 303 13.42 4.72 2.63
CA GLY A 303 13.87 5.71 3.61
C GLY A 303 14.93 6.64 3.03
N ASP A 304 15.92 7.05 3.84
CA ASP A 304 16.99 7.97 3.43
C ASP A 304 18.10 7.24 2.65
N GLY A 305 18.05 7.32 1.33
CA GLY A 305 19.05 6.73 0.43
C GLY A 305 20.47 7.27 0.62
N THR A 306 20.65 8.44 1.22
CA THR A 306 22.00 9.01 1.49
C THR A 306 22.77 8.21 2.53
N LEU A 307 22.09 7.42 3.34
CA LEU A 307 22.70 6.56 4.36
C LEU A 307 23.31 5.26 3.78
N ASN A 308 22.90 4.87 2.57
CA ASN A 308 23.34 3.62 1.93
C ASN A 308 24.84 3.50 1.77
N GLU A 309 25.49 4.61 1.41
CA GLU A 309 26.94 4.62 1.13
C GLU A 309 27.76 4.11 2.31
N GLY A 310 27.35 4.42 3.54
CA GLY A 310 28.04 3.96 4.73
C GLY A 310 28.03 2.43 4.90
N LEU A 311 26.93 1.77 4.56
CA LEU A 311 26.81 0.31 4.58
C LEU A 311 27.60 -0.32 3.42
N VAL A 312 27.42 0.21 2.21
CA VAL A 312 28.07 -0.32 1.01
C VAL A 312 29.59 -0.26 1.14
N SER A 313 30.14 0.90 1.54
CA SER A 313 31.60 1.06 1.74
C SER A 313 32.15 0.15 2.84
N ALA A 314 31.44 0.02 3.97
CA ALA A 314 31.87 -0.87 5.05
C ALA A 314 31.95 -2.35 4.59
N LEU A 315 31.05 -2.78 3.73
CA LEU A 315 31.06 -4.14 3.18
C LEU A 315 32.07 -4.32 2.05
N GLU A 316 32.21 -3.31 1.18
CA GLU A 316 33.20 -3.32 0.09
C GLU A 316 34.64 -3.45 0.64
N GLU A 317 34.93 -2.77 1.74
CA GLU A 317 36.23 -2.75 2.41
C GLU A 317 36.49 -3.98 3.32
N SER A 318 35.47 -4.78 3.62
CA SER A 318 35.60 -5.94 4.50
C SER A 318 36.19 -7.15 3.78
N ASP A 319 37.48 -7.41 3.96
CA ASP A 319 38.11 -8.64 3.45
C ASP A 319 37.46 -9.94 3.96
N ALA A 320 36.80 -9.90 5.10
CA ALA A 320 36.18 -11.06 5.73
C ALA A 320 34.79 -11.36 5.15
N LEU A 321 33.98 -10.32 4.86
CA LEU A 321 32.60 -10.45 4.43
C LEU A 321 32.42 -10.31 2.92
N ASN A 322 33.22 -9.48 2.24
CA ASN A 322 33.16 -9.28 0.79
C ASN A 322 33.74 -10.46 0.01
N ARG A 323 33.20 -11.65 0.26
CA ARG A 323 33.60 -12.91 -0.36
C ARG A 323 32.41 -13.75 -0.72
N ASP A 324 32.56 -14.57 -1.74
CA ASP A 324 31.49 -15.50 -2.14
C ASP A 324 31.04 -16.38 -0.96
N GLY A 325 29.70 -16.36 -0.74
CA GLY A 325 29.03 -17.13 0.32
C GLY A 325 29.14 -16.54 1.73
N ARG A 326 29.75 -15.35 1.92
CA ARG A 326 29.85 -14.68 3.23
C ARG A 326 28.87 -13.54 3.42
N LEU A 327 28.39 -12.95 2.33
CA LEU A 327 27.40 -11.88 2.33
C LEU A 327 26.16 -12.32 1.56
N MET A 328 25.01 -12.30 2.22
CA MET A 328 23.71 -12.62 1.63
C MET A 328 22.74 -11.47 1.83
N VAL A 329 22.01 -11.11 0.78
CA VAL A 329 20.98 -10.07 0.82
C VAL A 329 19.63 -10.71 0.47
N LEU A 330 18.66 -10.57 1.37
CA LEU A 330 17.32 -11.08 1.19
C LEU A 330 16.42 -9.96 0.69
N THR A 331 15.73 -10.20 -0.41
CA THR A 331 14.83 -9.23 -1.06
C THR A 331 13.44 -9.79 -1.26
N SER A 332 12.46 -8.91 -1.37
CA SER A 332 11.09 -9.24 -1.77
C SER A 332 10.47 -8.13 -2.61
N ARG A 333 9.25 -8.30 -3.03
CA ARG A 333 8.46 -7.27 -3.70
C ARG A 333 8.09 -6.07 -2.80
N SER A 334 8.36 -6.15 -1.48
CA SER A 334 8.30 -5.00 -0.56
C SER A 334 9.64 -4.26 -0.44
N THR A 335 10.74 -4.77 -1.04
CA THR A 335 12.01 -4.04 -1.09
C THR A 335 11.87 -2.88 -2.08
N HIS A 336 11.76 -1.64 -1.56
CA HIS A 336 11.33 -0.47 -2.33
C HIS A 336 12.25 0.74 -2.12
N SER A 337 12.24 1.70 -3.07
CA SER A 337 12.89 3.01 -2.94
C SER A 337 14.38 2.93 -2.55
N ALA A 338 14.84 3.61 -1.50
CA ALA A 338 16.22 3.59 -1.03
C ALA A 338 16.78 2.17 -0.80
N ALA A 339 15.91 1.18 -0.47
CA ALA A 339 16.33 -0.22 -0.37
C ALA A 339 16.68 -0.83 -1.74
N VAL A 340 16.03 -0.42 -2.82
CA VAL A 340 16.40 -0.83 -4.20
C VAL A 340 17.73 -0.21 -4.61
N MET A 341 17.96 1.05 -4.25
CA MET A 341 19.26 1.71 -4.44
C MET A 341 20.38 0.97 -3.69
N LEU A 342 20.10 0.56 -2.44
CA LEU A 342 21.04 -0.24 -1.65
C LEU A 342 21.35 -1.60 -2.31
N VAL A 343 20.31 -2.33 -2.75
CA VAL A 343 20.46 -3.60 -3.48
C VAL A 343 21.35 -3.41 -4.72
N SER A 344 21.08 -2.38 -5.52
CA SER A 344 21.84 -2.07 -6.74
C SER A 344 23.31 -1.75 -6.44
N ALA A 345 23.59 -0.98 -5.40
CA ALA A 345 24.95 -0.64 -4.99
C ALA A 345 25.71 -1.87 -4.46
N LEU A 346 25.05 -2.72 -3.66
CA LEU A 346 25.64 -3.96 -3.16
C LEU A 346 25.94 -4.96 -4.30
N GLU A 347 25.06 -5.06 -5.30
CA GLU A 347 25.28 -5.91 -6.47
C GLU A 347 26.50 -5.47 -7.29
N GLN A 348 26.70 -4.16 -7.43
CA GLN A 348 27.80 -3.60 -8.22
C GLN A 348 29.15 -3.64 -7.51
N ARG A 349 29.17 -3.53 -6.17
CA ARG A 349 30.39 -3.23 -5.40
C ARG A 349 30.82 -4.36 -4.45
N THR A 350 30.02 -5.42 -4.31
CA THR A 350 30.32 -6.50 -3.37
C THR A 350 30.15 -7.89 -3.98
N ALA A 351 30.64 -8.92 -3.28
CA ALA A 351 30.42 -10.33 -3.62
C ALA A 351 29.10 -10.88 -3.03
N ALA A 352 28.13 -10.02 -2.74
CA ALA A 352 26.85 -10.42 -2.15
C ALA A 352 26.08 -11.39 -3.03
N ARG A 353 25.44 -12.38 -2.41
CA ARG A 353 24.46 -13.25 -3.04
C ARG A 353 23.05 -12.76 -2.70
N PHE A 354 22.20 -12.60 -3.71
CA PHE A 354 20.81 -12.17 -3.54
C PHE A 354 19.89 -13.37 -3.56
N VAL A 355 18.95 -13.40 -2.59
CA VAL A 355 17.98 -14.49 -2.41
C VAL A 355 16.62 -13.91 -2.12
N GLY A 356 15.58 -14.47 -2.74
CA GLY A 356 14.19 -14.05 -2.54
C GLY A 356 13.49 -13.70 -3.85
N GLN A 357 12.65 -12.67 -3.80
CA GLN A 357 11.91 -12.17 -4.95
C GLN A 357 12.60 -10.92 -5.53
N ALA A 358 12.26 -10.57 -6.77
CA ALA A 358 12.64 -9.28 -7.32
C ALA A 358 12.04 -8.12 -6.50
N THR A 359 12.76 -7.01 -6.44
CA THR A 359 12.38 -5.80 -5.72
C THR A 359 11.12 -5.14 -6.29
N ALA A 360 10.50 -4.25 -5.51
CA ALA A 360 9.31 -3.51 -5.91
C ALA A 360 9.54 -2.68 -7.16
N ASP A 361 10.61 -1.89 -7.16
CA ASP A 361 11.03 -1.07 -8.30
C ASP A 361 12.19 -1.71 -9.06
N ARG A 362 12.44 -1.17 -10.25
CA ARG A 362 13.65 -1.44 -11.03
C ARG A 362 14.84 -0.67 -10.45
N PRO A 363 16.08 -1.07 -10.73
CA PRO A 363 17.27 -0.32 -10.33
C PRO A 363 17.22 1.16 -10.76
N ASN A 364 16.78 1.41 -11.99
CA ASN A 364 16.53 2.75 -12.50
C ASN A 364 15.04 3.06 -12.37
N HIS A 365 14.68 4.02 -11.53
CA HIS A 365 13.29 4.32 -11.23
C HIS A 365 13.07 5.80 -10.92
N TYR A 366 11.82 6.27 -11.05
CA TYR A 366 11.37 7.53 -10.50
C TYR A 366 11.14 7.36 -9.01
N GLY A 367 11.61 8.30 -8.21
CA GLY A 367 11.57 8.27 -6.75
C GLY A 367 11.38 9.65 -6.15
N GLU A 368 11.75 9.79 -4.89
CA GLU A 368 11.33 10.79 -3.93
C GLU A 368 9.84 10.70 -3.61
N THR A 369 9.51 10.69 -2.33
CA THR A 369 8.12 10.62 -1.89
C THR A 369 7.63 12.01 -1.54
N ASN A 370 6.96 12.65 -2.48
CA ASN A 370 6.23 13.88 -2.23
C ASN A 370 4.75 13.56 -2.05
N ILE A 371 4.07 14.31 -1.20
CA ILE A 371 2.66 14.11 -0.92
C ILE A 371 1.94 15.44 -1.01
N PHE A 372 0.90 15.49 -1.82
CA PHE A 372 -0.05 16.60 -1.77
C PHE A 372 -1.46 16.07 -1.48
N VAL A 373 -2.33 16.96 -1.03
CA VAL A 373 -3.72 16.65 -0.70
C VAL A 373 -4.62 17.44 -1.63
N THR A 374 -5.54 16.75 -2.30
CA THR A 374 -6.52 17.40 -3.19
C THR A 374 -7.39 18.39 -2.41
N PRO A 375 -7.65 19.60 -2.96
CA PRO A 375 -8.26 20.68 -2.19
C PRO A 375 -9.71 20.43 -1.79
N ASN A 376 -10.47 19.64 -2.54
CA ASN A 376 -11.89 19.44 -2.32
C ASN A 376 -12.22 18.07 -1.74
N SER A 377 -11.68 16.99 -2.31
CA SER A 377 -11.95 15.63 -1.85
C SER A 377 -11.05 15.19 -0.70
N ALA A 378 -10.00 15.99 -0.36
CA ALA A 378 -9.03 15.72 0.69
C ALA A 378 -8.35 14.35 0.55
N LEU A 379 -8.06 13.94 -0.68
CA LEU A 379 -7.35 12.69 -0.98
C LEU A 379 -5.85 12.95 -1.01
N PRO A 380 -5.05 12.21 -0.25
CA PRO A 380 -3.60 12.26 -0.38
C PRO A 380 -3.18 11.56 -1.69
N ILE A 381 -2.26 12.16 -2.41
CA ILE A 381 -1.63 11.59 -3.60
C ILE A 381 -0.12 11.66 -3.39
N ILE A 382 0.53 10.52 -3.52
CA ILE A 382 1.98 10.40 -3.53
C ILE A 382 2.43 10.59 -4.97
N HIS A 383 3.55 11.29 -5.18
CA HIS A 383 4.17 11.44 -6.50
C HIS A 383 5.69 11.49 -6.41
N ALA A 384 6.33 10.98 -7.46
CA ALA A 384 7.77 11.08 -7.66
C ALA A 384 8.17 12.48 -8.16
N SER A 385 9.42 12.88 -7.90
CA SER A 385 10.01 14.09 -8.47
C SER A 385 11.39 13.89 -9.09
N GLU A 386 12.09 12.83 -8.76
CA GLU A 386 13.47 12.58 -9.16
C GLU A 386 13.61 11.26 -9.92
N TYR A 387 14.56 11.17 -10.86
CA TYR A 387 14.90 9.94 -11.53
C TYR A 387 16.26 9.42 -11.07
N TYR A 388 16.29 8.23 -10.49
CA TYR A 388 17.49 7.55 -10.01
C TYR A 388 18.02 6.56 -11.04
N GLN A 389 19.37 6.53 -11.22
CA GLN A 389 20.10 5.64 -12.13
C GLN A 389 21.14 4.81 -11.39
#